data_041efa3bbf6a4eae3153a0457eb2f598
#
_entry.id   041efa3bbf6a4eae3153a0457eb2f598
#
_cell.length_a   1.000
_cell.length_b   1.000
_cell.length_c   1.000
_cell.angle_alpha   90.00
_cell.angle_beta   90.00
_cell.angle_gamma   90.00
#
_symmetry.space_group_name_H-M   'P 1'
#
loop_
_entity.id
_entity.type
_entity.pdbx_description
1 polymer ?
#
loop_
_entity_poly.entity_id
_entity_poly.type
_entity_poly.pdbx_seq_one_letter_code
_entity_poly.pdbx_strand_id
1 'polypeptide(L)'
;TQYKGMEISTAGTVVAASELVGGIAGMLLAGWFTDKFMKSRAHRTCFICTVGATLSFFLFWKSPAGMPWLSAIFICLSSFFIYGPQALLGTSASQQATKHACATANGILGIFGYASTAISGVTFGYLAEHFGWDSVFLVSVIIGLVGAAVVAFMWKAPADGYAKAEKVM
;
A
#
# COMPACT_ATOMS: atom_id res chain seq x y z
N THR A 1 -18.81 8.13 -5.98
CA THR A 1 -20.07 8.61 -6.57
C THR A 1 -21.20 8.58 -5.55
N GLN A 2 -21.70 7.45 -5.13
CA GLN A 2 -22.80 7.34 -4.17
C GLN A 2 -22.48 8.00 -2.80
N TYR A 3 -21.24 7.91 -2.34
CA TYR A 3 -20.82 8.40 -1.01
C TYR A 3 -20.44 9.90 -1.00
N LYS A 4 -19.80 10.40 -2.05
CA LYS A 4 -19.29 11.80 -2.13
C LYS A 4 -20.05 12.69 -3.12
N GLY A 5 -21.11 12.19 -3.77
CA GLY A 5 -21.93 12.97 -4.70
C GLY A 5 -21.26 13.35 -6.01
N MET A 6 -20.13 12.71 -6.36
CA MET A 6 -19.42 12.97 -7.61
C MET A 6 -20.04 12.18 -8.76
N GLU A 7 -20.05 12.73 -9.97
CA GLU A 7 -20.43 12.02 -11.19
C GLU A 7 -19.45 10.87 -11.46
N ILE A 8 -19.95 9.74 -11.97
CA ILE A 8 -19.17 8.51 -12.20
C ILE A 8 -17.97 8.77 -13.11
N SER A 9 -18.15 9.52 -14.19
CA SER A 9 -17.09 9.85 -15.15
C SER A 9 -15.97 10.68 -14.50
N THR A 10 -16.36 11.70 -13.72
CA THR A 10 -15.42 12.57 -12.98
C THR A 10 -14.67 11.79 -11.89
N ALA A 11 -15.36 10.93 -11.15
CA ALA A 11 -14.75 10.10 -10.14
C ALA A 11 -13.73 9.12 -10.75
N GLY A 12 -14.07 8.49 -11.88
CA GLY A 12 -13.17 7.58 -12.61
C GLY A 12 -11.90 8.29 -13.10
N THR A 13 -12.04 9.46 -13.70
CA THR A 13 -10.87 10.26 -14.15
C THR A 13 -9.99 10.74 -13.01
N VAL A 14 -10.57 11.16 -11.90
CA VAL A 14 -9.81 11.57 -10.70
C VAL A 14 -9.03 10.39 -10.13
N VAL A 15 -9.63 9.21 -10.00
CA VAL A 15 -8.95 8.01 -9.51
C VAL A 15 -7.82 7.62 -10.44
N ALA A 16 -8.07 7.52 -11.76
CA ALA A 16 -7.05 7.15 -12.75
C ALA A 16 -5.88 8.14 -12.77
N ALA A 17 -6.14 9.45 -12.74
CA ALA A 17 -5.11 10.47 -12.67
C ALA A 17 -4.32 10.39 -11.36
N SER A 18 -5.00 10.14 -10.25
CA SER A 18 -4.37 9.99 -8.92
C SER A 18 -3.47 8.76 -8.86
N GLU A 19 -3.89 7.64 -9.45
CA GLU A 19 -3.08 6.43 -9.53
C GLU A 19 -1.85 6.62 -10.43
N LEU A 20 -2.02 7.30 -11.56
CA LEU A 20 -0.92 7.56 -12.47
C LEU A 20 0.12 8.48 -11.83
N VAL A 21 -0.29 9.66 -11.37
CA VAL A 21 0.62 10.67 -10.81
C VAL A 21 1.12 10.26 -9.43
N GLY A 22 0.22 9.93 -8.52
CA GLY A 22 0.54 9.53 -7.15
C GLY A 22 1.31 8.21 -7.12
N GLY A 23 0.92 7.24 -7.94
CA GLY A 23 1.55 5.93 -8.00
C GLY A 23 2.99 6.00 -8.51
N ILE A 24 3.23 6.63 -9.66
CA ILE A 24 4.58 6.79 -10.22
C ILE A 24 5.47 7.57 -9.26
N ALA A 25 5.00 8.72 -8.76
CA ALA A 25 5.75 9.51 -7.80
C ALA A 25 6.02 8.73 -6.51
N GLY A 26 5.04 7.97 -6.01
CA GLY A 26 5.16 7.14 -4.81
C GLY A 26 6.23 6.07 -4.95
N MET A 27 6.24 5.32 -6.06
CA MET A 27 7.26 4.29 -6.33
C MET A 27 8.66 4.88 -6.40
N LEU A 28 8.85 5.96 -7.16
CA LEU A 28 10.16 6.59 -7.36
C LEU A 28 10.70 7.21 -6.06
N LEU A 29 9.86 7.97 -5.37
CA LEU A 29 10.25 8.64 -4.13
C LEU A 29 10.44 7.66 -2.98
N ALA A 30 9.64 6.59 -2.88
CA ALA A 30 9.84 5.55 -1.88
C ALA A 30 11.17 4.81 -2.10
N GLY A 31 11.55 4.49 -3.34
CA GLY A 31 12.85 3.92 -3.66
C GLY A 31 14.00 4.84 -3.26
N TRP A 32 13.96 6.08 -3.74
CA TRP A 32 14.97 7.08 -3.42
C TRP A 32 15.09 7.34 -1.90
N PHE A 33 13.97 7.44 -1.20
CA PHE A 33 13.93 7.63 0.26
C PHE A 33 14.54 6.43 0.99
N THR A 34 14.23 5.21 0.54
CA THR A 34 14.79 3.98 1.10
C THR A 34 16.30 3.95 1.00
N ASP A 35 16.84 4.27 -0.16
CA ASP A 35 18.30 4.22 -0.40
C ASP A 35 19.03 5.33 0.36
N LYS A 36 18.49 6.55 0.34
CA LYS A 36 19.16 7.72 0.92
C LYS A 36 19.03 7.79 2.44
N PHE A 37 17.86 7.52 3.00
CA PHE A 37 17.57 7.73 4.44
C PHE A 37 17.49 6.45 5.26
N MET A 38 17.05 5.34 4.65
CA MET A 38 16.83 4.09 5.39
C MET A 38 17.95 3.05 5.20
N LYS A 39 19.08 3.44 4.57
CA LYS A 39 20.22 2.55 4.30
C LYS A 39 19.78 1.25 3.61
N SER A 40 18.96 1.37 2.55
CA SER A 40 18.36 0.29 1.77
C SER A 40 17.51 -0.70 2.57
N ARG A 41 16.99 -0.30 3.74
CA ARG A 41 16.06 -1.11 4.54
C ARG A 41 14.63 -0.88 4.08
N ALA A 42 14.21 -1.55 3.01
CA ALA A 42 12.91 -1.38 2.36
C ALA A 42 11.72 -1.55 3.34
N HIS A 43 11.80 -2.49 4.29
CA HIS A 43 10.75 -2.73 5.29
C HIS A 43 10.42 -1.50 6.16
N ARG A 44 11.40 -0.63 6.45
CA ARG A 44 11.16 0.60 7.23
C ARG A 44 10.36 1.63 6.44
N THR A 45 10.70 1.79 5.16
CA THR A 45 9.94 2.65 4.26
C THR A 45 8.54 2.10 4.04
N CYS A 46 8.38 0.78 3.90
CA CYS A 46 7.06 0.14 3.83
C CYS A 46 6.20 0.49 5.06
N PHE A 47 6.76 0.43 6.27
CA PHE A 47 6.04 0.82 7.48
C PHE A 47 5.54 2.27 7.43
N ILE A 48 6.44 3.21 7.13
CA ILE A 48 6.11 4.64 7.06
C ILE A 48 5.02 4.88 6.01
N CYS A 49 5.16 4.28 4.83
CA CYS A 49 4.18 4.42 3.77
C CYS A 49 2.83 3.77 4.12
N THR A 50 2.82 2.61 4.79
CA THR A 50 1.57 1.96 5.20
C THR A 50 0.82 2.81 6.22
N VAL A 51 1.52 3.40 7.19
CA VAL A 51 0.93 4.36 8.14
C VAL A 51 0.41 5.60 7.41
N GLY A 52 1.19 6.15 6.48
CA GLY A 52 0.79 7.30 5.67
C GLY A 52 -0.45 7.01 4.81
N ALA A 53 -0.51 5.82 4.17
CA ALA A 53 -1.66 5.37 3.40
C ALA A 53 -2.93 5.25 4.27
N THR A 54 -2.80 4.60 5.43
CA THR A 54 -3.93 4.43 6.36
C THR A 54 -4.46 5.76 6.86
N LEU A 55 -3.56 6.69 7.19
CA LEU A 55 -3.93 8.04 7.61
C LEU A 55 -4.60 8.84 6.49
N SER A 56 -4.05 8.80 5.27
CA SER A 56 -4.63 9.48 4.10
C SER A 56 -6.01 8.94 3.77
N PHE A 57 -6.19 7.62 3.87
CA PHE A 57 -7.46 6.97 3.64
C PHE A 57 -8.50 7.31 4.74
N PHE A 58 -8.07 7.39 5.99
CA PHE A 58 -8.91 7.84 7.10
C PHE A 58 -9.35 9.32 6.92
N LEU A 59 -8.44 10.19 6.48
CA LEU A 59 -8.77 11.58 6.18
C LEU A 59 -9.72 11.70 4.99
N PHE A 60 -9.54 10.87 3.96
CA PHE A 60 -10.49 10.76 2.86
C PHE A 60 -11.90 10.37 3.35
N TRP A 61 -11.98 9.36 4.21
CA TRP A 61 -13.26 8.94 4.79
C TRP A 61 -13.95 10.08 5.54
N LYS A 62 -13.21 10.81 6.38
CA LYS A 62 -13.75 11.93 7.19
C LYS A 62 -13.93 13.24 6.40
N SER A 63 -13.46 13.33 5.17
CA SER A 63 -13.61 14.54 4.37
C SER A 63 -15.08 14.83 4.06
N PRO A 64 -15.53 16.11 4.11
CA PRO A 64 -16.93 16.46 3.87
C PRO A 64 -17.35 16.15 2.42
N ALA A 65 -18.58 15.68 2.27
CA ALA A 65 -19.21 15.56 0.95
C ALA A 65 -19.42 16.97 0.37
N GLY A 66 -19.11 17.15 -0.93
CA GLY A 66 -19.25 18.44 -1.59
C GLY A 66 -17.95 19.18 -1.86
N MET A 67 -16.80 18.66 -1.43
CA MET A 67 -15.47 19.19 -1.78
C MET A 67 -14.68 18.18 -2.64
N PRO A 68 -14.97 18.07 -3.95
CA PRO A 68 -14.36 17.05 -4.81
C PRO A 68 -12.83 17.19 -4.92
N TRP A 69 -12.32 18.40 -4.91
CA TRP A 69 -10.88 18.67 -4.95
C TRP A 69 -10.13 18.14 -3.73
N LEU A 70 -10.73 18.25 -2.52
CA LEU A 70 -10.15 17.72 -1.29
C LEU A 70 -10.12 16.18 -1.31
N SER A 71 -11.19 15.57 -1.79
CA SER A 71 -11.25 14.13 -2.01
C SER A 71 -10.18 13.66 -3.01
N ALA A 72 -9.97 14.41 -4.10
CA ALA A 72 -8.95 14.11 -5.10
C ALA A 72 -7.52 14.15 -4.50
N ILE A 73 -7.23 15.16 -3.66
CA ILE A 73 -5.94 15.26 -2.98
C ILE A 73 -5.71 14.05 -2.06
N PHE A 74 -6.69 13.68 -1.24
CA PHE A 74 -6.53 12.53 -0.34
C PHE A 74 -6.43 11.20 -1.07
N ILE A 75 -7.13 11.01 -2.20
CA ILE A 75 -6.98 9.84 -3.06
C ILE A 75 -5.56 9.80 -3.66
N CYS A 76 -5.08 10.92 -4.20
CA CYS A 76 -3.73 11.02 -4.74
C CYS A 76 -2.66 10.70 -3.67
N LEU A 77 -2.82 11.24 -2.48
CA LEU A 77 -1.92 10.98 -1.37
C LEU A 77 -1.99 9.51 -0.91
N SER A 78 -3.17 8.92 -0.87
CA SER A 78 -3.35 7.49 -0.58
C SER A 78 -2.65 6.63 -1.65
N SER A 79 -2.84 6.93 -2.93
CA SER A 79 -2.18 6.23 -4.03
C SER A 79 -0.65 6.34 -3.91
N PHE A 80 -0.13 7.53 -3.64
CA PHE A 80 1.29 7.75 -3.40
C PHE A 80 1.85 6.82 -2.32
N PHE A 81 1.19 6.73 -1.17
CA PHE A 81 1.64 5.91 -0.06
C PHE A 81 1.35 4.40 -0.23
N ILE A 82 0.41 3.99 -1.06
CA ILE A 82 0.13 2.58 -1.35
C ILE A 82 1.13 2.02 -2.36
N TYR A 83 1.41 2.75 -3.44
CA TYR A 83 2.29 2.27 -4.50
C TYR A 83 3.77 2.22 -4.07
N GLY A 84 4.20 3.05 -3.10
CA GLY A 84 5.53 2.99 -2.51
C GLY A 84 5.86 1.60 -1.93
N PRO A 85 5.11 1.11 -0.93
CA PRO A 85 5.28 -0.24 -0.40
C PRO A 85 5.13 -1.34 -1.43
N GLN A 86 4.21 -1.21 -2.37
CA GLN A 86 3.99 -2.21 -3.42
C GLN A 86 5.26 -2.45 -4.24
N ALA A 87 5.96 -1.40 -4.63
CA ALA A 87 7.24 -1.53 -5.32
C ALA A 87 8.35 -2.09 -4.42
N LEU A 88 8.38 -1.67 -3.15
CA LEU A 88 9.43 -2.06 -2.20
C LEU A 88 9.25 -3.48 -1.64
N LEU A 89 8.05 -4.04 -1.62
CA LEU A 89 7.81 -5.40 -1.13
C LEU A 89 8.57 -6.45 -1.94
N GLY A 90 8.56 -6.35 -3.28
CA GLY A 90 9.33 -7.22 -4.15
C GLY A 90 10.83 -7.10 -3.92
N THR A 91 11.32 -5.88 -3.77
CA THR A 91 12.74 -5.61 -3.44
C THR A 91 13.09 -6.17 -2.07
N SER A 92 12.23 -5.98 -1.07
CA SER A 92 12.43 -6.49 0.29
C SER A 92 12.47 -8.01 0.32
N ALA A 93 11.57 -8.69 -0.40
CA ALA A 93 11.59 -10.14 -0.52
C ALA A 93 12.86 -10.64 -1.18
N SER A 94 13.31 -9.97 -2.24
CA SER A 94 14.56 -10.30 -2.92
C SER A 94 15.78 -10.12 -2.01
N GLN A 95 15.80 -9.07 -1.18
CA GLN A 95 16.88 -8.81 -0.23
C GLN A 95 16.93 -9.81 0.93
N GLN A 96 15.82 -10.44 1.28
CA GLN A 96 15.74 -11.43 2.35
C GLN A 96 15.91 -12.87 1.85
N ALA A 97 15.73 -13.12 0.55
CA ALA A 97 15.89 -14.41 -0.08
C ALA A 97 17.34 -14.61 -0.56
N THR A 98 17.78 -15.87 -0.70
CA THR A 98 19.06 -16.19 -1.36
C THR A 98 18.95 -15.86 -2.85
N LYS A 99 20.10 -15.67 -3.54
CA LYS A 99 20.14 -15.41 -4.99
C LYS A 99 19.36 -16.41 -5.82
N HIS A 100 19.39 -17.69 -5.41
CA HIS A 100 18.67 -18.77 -6.08
C HIS A 100 17.17 -18.81 -5.78
N ALA A 101 16.74 -18.27 -4.64
CA ALA A 101 15.34 -18.29 -4.20
C ALA A 101 14.59 -16.95 -4.46
N CYS A 102 15.26 -15.96 -4.99
CA CYS A 102 14.70 -14.61 -5.20
C CYS A 102 13.44 -14.62 -6.08
N ALA A 103 13.46 -15.36 -7.20
CA ALA A 103 12.31 -15.51 -8.08
C ALA A 103 11.14 -16.21 -7.39
N THR A 104 11.42 -17.26 -6.63
CA THR A 104 10.41 -18.02 -5.87
C THR A 104 9.76 -17.12 -4.79
N ALA A 105 10.57 -16.34 -4.06
CA ALA A 105 10.06 -15.42 -3.05
C ALA A 105 9.10 -14.38 -3.65
N ASN A 106 9.45 -13.80 -4.80
CA ASN A 106 8.58 -12.88 -5.51
C ASN A 106 7.33 -13.56 -6.09
N GLY A 107 7.45 -14.81 -6.56
CA GLY A 107 6.31 -15.61 -7.01
C GLY A 107 5.30 -15.87 -5.89
N ILE A 108 5.76 -16.22 -4.69
CA ILE A 108 4.91 -16.40 -3.51
C ILE A 108 4.22 -15.10 -3.14
N LEU A 109 4.93 -13.97 -3.11
CA LEU A 109 4.31 -12.65 -2.89
C LEU A 109 3.22 -12.36 -3.92
N GLY A 110 3.45 -12.66 -5.18
CA GLY A 110 2.47 -12.48 -6.24
C GLY A 110 1.20 -13.30 -6.00
N ILE A 111 1.33 -14.58 -5.65
CA ILE A 111 0.18 -15.45 -5.34
C ILE A 111 -0.67 -14.87 -4.21
N PHE A 112 -0.04 -14.50 -3.09
CA PHE A 112 -0.76 -13.91 -1.96
C PHE A 112 -1.35 -12.53 -2.31
N GLY A 113 -0.64 -11.72 -3.10
CA GLY A 113 -1.12 -10.42 -3.58
C GLY A 113 -2.40 -10.56 -4.42
N TYR A 114 -2.41 -11.43 -5.42
CA TYR A 114 -3.59 -11.66 -6.25
C TYR A 114 -4.74 -12.33 -5.49
N ALA A 115 -4.44 -13.30 -4.62
CA ALA A 115 -5.44 -13.93 -3.78
C ALA A 115 -6.11 -12.90 -2.85
N SER A 116 -5.34 -12.02 -2.21
CA SER A 116 -5.89 -10.95 -1.36
C SER A 116 -6.74 -9.96 -2.14
N THR A 117 -6.36 -9.62 -3.37
CA THR A 117 -7.15 -8.75 -4.26
C THR A 117 -8.50 -9.37 -4.59
N ALA A 118 -8.53 -10.67 -4.92
CA ALA A 118 -9.78 -11.39 -5.21
C ALA A 118 -10.70 -11.43 -3.98
N ILE A 119 -10.16 -11.78 -2.81
CA ILE A 119 -10.90 -11.85 -1.55
C ILE A 119 -11.43 -10.46 -1.16
N SER A 120 -10.60 -9.42 -1.24
CA SER A 120 -11.00 -8.06 -0.88
C SER A 120 -12.09 -7.51 -1.80
N GLY A 121 -12.04 -7.80 -3.10
CA GLY A 121 -13.07 -7.38 -4.04
C GLY A 121 -14.45 -7.92 -3.67
N VAL A 122 -14.55 -9.22 -3.38
CA VAL A 122 -15.80 -9.85 -2.95
C VAL A 122 -16.26 -9.33 -1.57
N THR A 123 -15.32 -9.26 -0.62
CA THR A 123 -15.65 -8.84 0.76
C THR A 123 -16.10 -7.38 0.80
N PHE A 124 -15.41 -6.47 0.12
CA PHE A 124 -15.78 -5.06 0.10
C PHE A 124 -17.06 -4.81 -0.68
N GLY A 125 -17.33 -5.57 -1.75
CA GLY A 125 -18.61 -5.55 -2.46
C GLY A 125 -19.76 -5.93 -1.54
N TYR A 126 -19.64 -7.05 -0.83
CA TYR A 126 -20.61 -7.52 0.12
C TYR A 126 -20.85 -6.53 1.29
N LEU A 127 -19.77 -5.99 1.85
CA LEU A 127 -19.85 -4.98 2.92
C LEU A 127 -20.56 -3.70 2.45
N ALA A 128 -20.22 -3.21 1.25
CA ALA A 128 -20.85 -2.01 0.71
C ALA A 128 -22.35 -2.17 0.49
N GLU A 129 -22.78 -3.35 0.02
CA GLU A 129 -24.17 -3.65 -0.28
C GLU A 129 -25.01 -3.83 0.99
N HIS A 130 -24.50 -4.53 2.00
CA HIS A 130 -25.29 -4.92 3.19
C HIS A 130 -25.10 -3.96 4.39
N PHE A 131 -23.93 -3.36 4.54
CA PHE A 131 -23.58 -2.53 5.69
C PHE A 131 -23.20 -1.08 5.33
N GLY A 132 -23.22 -0.76 4.04
CA GLY A 132 -22.90 0.58 3.55
C GLY A 132 -21.39 0.89 3.47
N TRP A 133 -21.09 1.99 2.83
CA TRP A 133 -19.70 2.42 2.55
C TRP A 133 -18.86 2.74 3.79
N ASP A 134 -19.51 3.21 4.87
CA ASP A 134 -18.78 3.50 6.13
C ASP A 134 -18.12 2.25 6.72
N SER A 135 -18.77 1.10 6.59
CA SER A 135 -18.22 -0.19 7.03
C SER A 135 -17.00 -0.58 6.20
N VAL A 136 -17.01 -0.33 4.89
CA VAL A 136 -15.87 -0.58 3.99
C VAL A 136 -14.66 0.27 4.41
N PHE A 137 -14.89 1.56 4.67
CA PHE A 137 -13.82 2.47 5.12
C PHE A 137 -13.25 2.07 6.47
N LEU A 138 -14.12 1.72 7.42
CA LEU A 138 -13.69 1.27 8.75
C LEU A 138 -12.82 0.01 8.67
N VAL A 139 -13.29 -1.01 7.95
CA VAL A 139 -12.55 -2.27 7.76
C VAL A 139 -11.22 -2.02 7.06
N SER A 140 -11.18 -1.16 6.04
CA SER A 140 -9.95 -0.81 5.34
C SER A 140 -8.91 -0.14 6.26
N VAL A 141 -9.35 0.78 7.14
CA VAL A 141 -8.48 1.41 8.14
C VAL A 141 -7.95 0.38 9.14
N ILE A 142 -8.79 -0.54 9.62
CA ILE A 142 -8.36 -1.61 10.53
C ILE A 142 -7.30 -2.50 9.86
N ILE A 143 -7.54 -2.93 8.61
CA ILE A 143 -6.58 -3.73 7.84
C ILE A 143 -5.26 -2.97 7.66
N GLY A 144 -5.31 -1.67 7.37
CA GLY A 144 -4.14 -0.81 7.27
C GLY A 144 -3.32 -0.76 8.56
N LEU A 145 -3.99 -0.62 9.72
CA LEU A 145 -3.35 -0.63 11.04
C LEU A 145 -2.72 -1.99 11.36
N VAL A 146 -3.43 -3.08 11.07
CA VAL A 146 -2.89 -4.44 11.24
C VAL A 146 -1.68 -4.66 10.34
N GLY A 147 -1.76 -4.25 9.07
CA GLY A 147 -0.63 -4.30 8.14
C GLY A 147 0.58 -3.50 8.65
N ALA A 148 0.36 -2.29 9.15
CA ALA A 148 1.42 -1.49 9.76
C ALA A 148 2.05 -2.19 10.97
N ALA A 149 1.23 -2.78 11.84
CA ALA A 149 1.73 -3.54 12.99
C ALA A 149 2.59 -4.74 12.58
N VAL A 150 2.15 -5.51 11.58
CA VAL A 150 2.92 -6.65 11.05
C VAL A 150 4.27 -6.19 10.50
N VAL A 151 4.30 -5.11 9.71
CA VAL A 151 5.57 -4.58 9.18
C VAL A 151 6.44 -4.00 10.28
N ALA A 152 5.85 -3.45 11.35
CA ALA A 152 6.60 -2.95 12.51
C ALA A 152 7.45 -4.04 13.20
N PHE A 153 7.01 -5.29 13.22
CA PHE A 153 7.82 -6.40 13.75
C PHE A 153 9.14 -6.60 12.99
N MET A 154 9.17 -6.22 11.71
CA MET A 154 10.38 -6.31 10.89
C MET A 154 11.32 -5.10 11.06
N TRP A 155 11.02 -4.12 11.92
CA TRP A 155 11.79 -2.87 12.06
C TRP A 155 13.28 -3.08 12.29
N LYS A 156 13.66 -4.14 13.01
CA LYS A 156 15.06 -4.47 13.34
C LYS A 156 15.73 -5.39 12.32
N ALA A 157 15.02 -5.85 11.29
CA ALA A 157 15.56 -6.74 10.28
C ALA A 157 16.75 -6.08 9.53
N PRO A 158 17.79 -6.85 9.16
CA PRO A 158 18.91 -6.34 8.36
C PRO A 158 18.45 -6.02 6.93
N ALA A 159 19.22 -5.17 6.22
CA ALA A 159 18.96 -4.87 4.81
C ALA A 159 19.18 -6.11 3.94
N ASP A 160 20.24 -6.89 4.22
CA ASP A 160 20.62 -8.11 3.51
C ASP A 160 20.44 -9.33 4.42
N GLY A 161 19.25 -9.96 4.37
CA GLY A 161 18.94 -11.12 5.20
C GLY A 161 19.77 -12.35 4.84
N TYR A 162 20.11 -12.52 3.56
CA TYR A 162 20.87 -13.69 3.08
C TYR A 162 22.39 -13.57 3.24
N ALA A 163 22.94 -12.38 3.45
CA ALA A 163 24.37 -12.19 3.62
C ALA A 163 24.95 -13.00 4.81
N LYS A 164 24.10 -13.38 5.77
CA LYS A 164 24.48 -14.29 6.84
C LYS A 164 24.43 -15.76 6.44
N ALA A 165 23.49 -16.14 5.57
CA ALA A 165 23.35 -17.52 5.10
C ALA A 165 24.45 -17.91 4.12
N GLU A 166 24.92 -16.96 3.28
CA GLU A 166 26.00 -17.19 2.33
C GLU A 166 27.39 -17.36 3.00
N LYS A 167 27.54 -16.91 4.27
CA LYS A 167 28.77 -17.11 5.06
C LYS A 167 28.82 -18.47 5.78
N VAL A 168 27.72 -19.20 5.80
CA VAL A 168 27.60 -20.49 6.50
C VAL A 168 27.64 -21.68 5.52
N MET A 169 27.48 -21.43 4.23
CA MET A 169 27.68 -22.39 3.12
C MET A 169 29.07 -22.25 2.51
#